data_4329d358f932b3a9085c10eba02675d4
#
_entry.id   4329d358f932b3a9085c10eba02675d4
#
_cell.length_a   1.000
_cell.length_b   1.000
_cell.length_c   1.000
_cell.angle_alpha   90.00
_cell.angle_beta   90.00
_cell.angle_gamma   90.00
#
_symmetry.space_group_name_H-M   'P 1'
#
loop_
_entity.id
_entity.type
_entity.pdbx_description
1 polymer ?
#
loop_
_entity_poly.entity_id
_entity_poly.type
_entity_poly.pdbx_seq_one_letter_code
_entity_poly.pdbx_strand_id
1 'polypeptide(L)'
;MAERYGANHCCNASKRIGHDFGEGCMTTAQLASTAADAVLNALPHPVIVVSSEGKVADANVAAEAFFEVSVPLLRRHLLQDLVPFGSPLLALVEQVRARGAAVNEYKVDLGTPRNPGDRVVDLHVAPLPERPDYVVVMLQERTIAEKMDRQLTHRGAARSVIALAAMLAHEIKNPLSGIRGAAQLLEQSVEDEDRTLTRLICDEADRIVKLVDRMEVFADERPVEREPINIHVVLDHVKRLAQSGFARHIKFLEEYDPSLPPVLANRDQLVQVFLNLVKNAAEAIGENTSGGEIVLSTAFRPGVRLSIPGAKTRISLPLEFCVKDNGPGVPEDLMPHLFDPFVTTKQTGSGLGLALAAKIVGDHGGIIECESQPRRTVFRVLMQIYSGNGEAIEDEPSAEEPVR
;
A
#
# COMPACT_ATOMS: atom_id res chain seq x y z
N MET A 1 9.21 -72.63 21.34
CA MET A 1 10.47 -72.44 22.09
C MET A 1 10.57 -70.97 22.36
N ALA A 2 10.07 -70.46 23.50
CA ALA A 2 10.78 -70.30 24.77
C ALA A 2 11.89 -69.20 24.64
N GLU A 3 11.95 -68.10 25.34
CA GLU A 3 11.68 -67.71 26.74
C GLU A 3 11.91 -66.17 26.79
N ARG A 4 11.09 -65.29 27.34
CA ARG A 4 11.03 -64.83 28.75
C ARG A 4 12.43 -64.50 29.33
N TYR A 5 12.63 -63.24 29.67
CA TYR A 5 13.30 -62.62 30.83
C TYR A 5 13.10 -61.13 30.71
N GLY A 6 12.62 -60.32 31.63
CA GLY A 6 12.57 -60.43 33.09
C GLY A 6 12.67 -58.96 33.58
N ALA A 7 11.59 -58.52 34.22
CA ALA A 7 11.53 -57.23 34.93
C ALA A 7 12.32 -57.30 36.23
N ASN A 8 12.57 -56.09 36.77
CA ASN A 8 12.96 -55.78 38.15
C ASN A 8 14.45 -55.80 38.49
N HIS A 9 14.98 -54.63 38.74
CA HIS A 9 15.56 -54.21 40.01
C HIS A 9 16.29 -52.90 39.85
N CYS A 10 15.83 -51.88 40.51
CA CYS A 10 16.60 -50.97 41.32
C CYS A 10 15.71 -49.89 41.96
N CYS A 11 15.09 -50.29 43.04
CA CYS A 11 14.74 -49.39 44.12
C CYS A 11 15.53 -49.86 45.35
N ASN A 12 16.52 -49.09 45.76
CA ASN A 12 16.80 -48.75 47.17
C ASN A 12 18.25 -48.29 47.43
N ALA A 13 18.29 -47.23 48.13
CA ALA A 13 19.42 -46.64 48.90
C ALA A 13 19.95 -45.36 48.22
N SER A 14 19.73 -44.14 48.72
CA SER A 14 20.09 -43.65 50.03
C SER A 14 19.44 -42.33 50.34
N LYS A 15 18.88 -42.19 51.49
CA LYS A 15 18.62 -40.91 52.17
C LYS A 15 19.91 -40.15 52.45
N ARG A 16 19.95 -38.88 52.04
CA ARG A 16 20.41 -37.66 52.76
C ARG A 16 20.97 -36.64 51.80
N ILE A 17 20.39 -35.54 51.85
CA ILE A 17 20.84 -34.14 51.85
C ILE A 17 19.86 -33.35 51.00
N GLY A 18 19.10 -32.51 51.68
CA GLY A 18 18.17 -31.58 51.05
C GLY A 18 18.90 -30.46 50.34
N HIS A 19 18.46 -30.20 49.14
CA HIS A 19 18.39 -28.87 48.54
C HIS A 19 17.24 -28.90 47.55
N ASP A 20 16.27 -28.12 47.92
CA ASP A 20 15.06 -27.84 47.16
C ASP A 20 15.44 -27.09 45.86
N PHE A 21 15.51 -27.80 44.76
CA PHE A 21 15.40 -27.24 43.42
C PHE A 21 14.22 -27.92 42.73
N GLY A 22 13.11 -27.23 42.79
CA GLY A 22 11.92 -27.62 42.03
C GLY A 22 12.14 -27.49 40.51
N GLU A 23 12.91 -28.40 39.91
CA GLU A 23 12.85 -28.66 38.46
C GLU A 23 11.57 -29.48 38.20
N GLY A 24 10.50 -28.74 37.86
CA GLY A 24 9.29 -29.35 37.32
C GLY A 24 9.63 -30.08 36.02
N CYS A 25 9.68 -31.42 36.11
CA CYS A 25 9.78 -32.30 34.96
C CYS A 25 8.56 -32.06 34.05
N MET A 26 8.73 -31.22 33.01
CA MET A 26 7.71 -31.01 31.99
C MET A 26 7.43 -32.33 31.29
N THR A 27 6.17 -32.75 31.28
CA THR A 27 5.76 -33.95 30.54
C THR A 27 5.98 -33.74 29.04
N THR A 28 6.25 -34.83 28.32
CA THR A 28 6.40 -34.83 26.84
C THR A 28 5.23 -34.13 26.13
N ALA A 29 4.02 -34.19 26.67
CA ALA A 29 2.84 -33.49 26.18
C ALA A 29 2.91 -31.97 26.38
N GLN A 30 3.51 -31.49 27.49
CA GLN A 30 3.73 -30.04 27.71
C GLN A 30 4.83 -29.47 26.83
N LEU A 31 5.89 -30.23 26.54
CA LEU A 31 6.94 -29.85 25.59
C LEU A 31 6.41 -29.80 24.16
N ALA A 32 5.53 -30.73 23.76
CA ALA A 32 4.89 -30.72 22.45
C ALA A 32 3.92 -29.54 22.29
N SER A 33 3.15 -29.20 23.33
CA SER A 33 2.25 -28.04 23.33
C SER A 33 3.02 -26.72 23.21
N THR A 34 4.11 -26.56 23.98
CA THR A 34 4.95 -25.35 23.90
C THR A 34 5.65 -25.19 22.56
N ALA A 35 6.01 -26.29 21.89
CA ALA A 35 6.59 -26.25 20.55
C ALA A 35 5.54 -25.86 19.49
N ALA A 36 4.32 -26.38 19.57
CA ALA A 36 3.24 -26.02 18.65
C ALA A 36 2.82 -24.55 18.79
N ASP A 37 2.72 -24.05 20.01
CA ASP A 37 2.42 -22.65 20.30
C ASP A 37 3.54 -21.71 19.78
N ALA A 38 4.79 -22.12 19.91
CA ALA A 38 5.93 -21.36 19.39
C ALA A 38 5.90 -21.28 17.86
N VAL A 39 5.58 -22.38 17.18
CA VAL A 39 5.45 -22.42 15.71
C VAL A 39 4.28 -21.54 15.26
N LEU A 40 3.13 -21.63 15.91
CA LEU A 40 1.95 -20.84 15.58
C LEU A 40 2.24 -19.33 15.76
N ASN A 41 2.95 -18.95 16.80
CA ASN A 41 3.33 -17.56 17.07
C ASN A 41 4.48 -17.06 16.19
N ALA A 42 5.27 -17.94 15.57
CA ALA A 42 6.28 -17.57 14.60
C ALA A 42 5.71 -17.26 13.20
N LEU A 43 4.44 -17.63 12.93
CA LEU A 43 3.79 -17.32 11.66
C LEU A 43 3.52 -15.80 11.57
N PRO A 44 3.95 -15.14 10.47
CA PRO A 44 3.78 -13.70 10.30
C PRO A 44 2.34 -13.28 9.98
N HIS A 45 1.49 -14.24 9.60
CA HIS A 45 0.08 -14.00 9.25
C HIS A 45 -0.83 -14.24 10.44
N PRO A 46 -1.92 -13.46 10.59
CA PRO A 46 -2.97 -13.74 11.56
C PRO A 46 -3.56 -15.13 11.36
N VAL A 47 -3.50 -15.96 12.38
CA VAL A 47 -4.10 -17.30 12.37
C VAL A 47 -5.02 -17.43 13.60
N ILE A 48 -6.26 -17.86 13.35
CA ILE A 48 -7.23 -18.19 14.39
C ILE A 48 -7.75 -19.61 14.16
N VAL A 49 -8.05 -20.30 15.25
CA VAL A 49 -8.71 -21.61 15.26
C VAL A 49 -10.12 -21.43 15.76
N VAL A 50 -11.11 -21.85 14.99
CA VAL A 50 -12.54 -21.68 15.29
C VAL A 50 -13.15 -23.04 15.65
N SER A 51 -13.81 -23.13 16.80
CA SER A 51 -14.49 -24.34 17.27
C SER A 51 -15.81 -24.60 16.55
N SER A 52 -16.40 -25.78 16.78
CA SER A 52 -17.75 -26.16 16.27
C SER A 52 -18.83 -25.15 16.61
N GLU A 53 -18.72 -24.46 17.76
CA GLU A 53 -19.66 -23.45 18.21
C GLU A 53 -19.41 -22.05 17.63
N GLY A 54 -18.44 -21.90 16.72
CA GLY A 54 -18.05 -20.61 16.15
C GLY A 54 -17.22 -19.74 17.08
N LYS A 55 -16.73 -20.29 18.21
CA LYS A 55 -15.89 -19.59 19.19
C LYS A 55 -14.43 -19.70 18.79
N VAL A 56 -13.66 -18.63 19.01
CA VAL A 56 -12.21 -18.67 18.84
C VAL A 56 -11.61 -19.58 19.90
N ALA A 57 -11.08 -20.72 19.48
CA ALA A 57 -10.42 -21.70 20.35
C ALA A 57 -8.96 -21.33 20.60
N ASP A 58 -8.27 -20.82 19.56
CA ASP A 58 -6.89 -20.37 19.65
C ASP A 58 -6.59 -19.27 18.62
N ALA A 59 -5.49 -18.52 18.85
CA ALA A 59 -5.03 -17.46 17.99
C ALA A 59 -3.54 -17.19 18.22
N ASN A 60 -2.82 -16.74 17.17
CA ASN A 60 -1.42 -16.34 17.30
C ASN A 60 -1.26 -14.84 17.60
N VAL A 61 -0.02 -14.41 17.88
CA VAL A 61 0.33 -13.01 18.17
C VAL A 61 0.01 -12.09 16.97
N ALA A 62 0.14 -12.57 15.73
CA ALA A 62 -0.24 -11.80 14.56
C ALA A 62 -1.75 -11.52 14.50
N ALA A 63 -2.59 -12.48 14.95
CA ALA A 63 -4.04 -12.28 15.08
C ALA A 63 -4.38 -11.26 16.18
N GLU A 64 -3.62 -11.22 17.27
CA GLU A 64 -3.76 -10.19 18.32
C GLU A 64 -3.56 -8.78 17.73
N ALA A 65 -2.50 -8.61 16.93
CA ALA A 65 -2.22 -7.35 16.27
C ALA A 65 -3.29 -6.99 15.21
N PHE A 66 -3.80 -7.99 14.49
CA PHE A 66 -4.81 -7.78 13.44
C PHE A 66 -6.16 -7.35 14.02
N PHE A 67 -6.66 -8.04 15.04
CA PHE A 67 -7.96 -7.75 15.66
C PHE A 67 -7.88 -6.66 16.74
N GLU A 68 -6.68 -6.19 17.12
CA GLU A 68 -6.43 -5.23 18.20
C GLU A 68 -7.01 -5.71 19.55
N VAL A 69 -6.98 -7.02 19.76
CA VAL A 69 -7.54 -7.71 20.93
C VAL A 69 -6.57 -8.79 21.38
N SER A 70 -6.24 -8.83 22.68
CA SER A 70 -5.32 -9.84 23.21
C SER A 70 -5.84 -11.27 23.03
N VAL A 71 -4.94 -12.23 22.80
CA VAL A 71 -5.29 -13.66 22.59
C VAL A 71 -6.22 -14.22 23.68
N PRO A 72 -6.00 -13.96 25.00
CA PRO A 72 -6.92 -14.42 26.04
C PRO A 72 -8.34 -13.84 25.91
N LEU A 73 -8.46 -12.65 25.34
CA LEU A 73 -9.74 -12.02 25.11
C LEU A 73 -10.37 -12.52 23.81
N LEU A 74 -9.59 -12.73 22.72
CA LEU A 74 -10.05 -13.35 21.47
C LEU A 74 -10.72 -14.71 21.75
N ARG A 75 -10.14 -15.53 22.62
CA ARG A 75 -10.70 -16.84 23.02
C ARG A 75 -12.07 -16.76 23.73
N ARG A 76 -12.53 -15.57 24.11
CA ARG A 76 -13.85 -15.34 24.70
C ARG A 76 -14.91 -14.94 23.69
N HIS A 77 -14.49 -14.51 22.50
CA HIS A 77 -15.38 -14.03 21.46
C HIS A 77 -15.82 -15.15 20.49
N LEU A 78 -17.00 -14.97 19.92
CA LEU A 78 -17.43 -15.70 18.75
C LEU A 78 -16.82 -15.04 17.51
N LEU A 79 -16.57 -15.81 16.46
CA LEU A 79 -16.04 -15.27 15.20
C LEU A 79 -16.93 -14.16 14.63
N GLN A 80 -18.25 -14.31 14.75
CA GLN A 80 -19.22 -13.29 14.31
C GLN A 80 -19.10 -11.94 15.04
N ASP A 81 -18.52 -11.91 16.24
CA ASP A 81 -18.32 -10.67 17.01
C ASP A 81 -17.04 -9.93 16.58
N LEU A 82 -16.15 -10.61 15.85
CA LEU A 82 -14.86 -10.10 15.40
C LEU A 82 -14.90 -9.58 13.96
N VAL A 83 -15.90 -9.97 13.18
CA VAL A 83 -16.04 -9.60 11.77
C VAL A 83 -17.34 -8.86 11.51
N PRO A 84 -17.46 -8.06 10.44
CA PRO A 84 -18.69 -7.35 10.10
C PRO A 84 -19.85 -8.31 9.85
N PHE A 85 -21.06 -7.84 10.14
CA PHE A 85 -22.27 -8.58 9.83
C PHE A 85 -22.35 -8.83 8.30
N GLY A 86 -22.56 -10.10 7.92
CA GLY A 86 -22.58 -10.50 6.50
C GLY A 86 -21.20 -10.79 5.91
N SER A 87 -20.13 -10.83 6.72
CA SER A 87 -18.80 -11.19 6.25
C SER A 87 -18.79 -12.55 5.55
N PRO A 88 -18.17 -12.69 4.37
CA PRO A 88 -18.00 -13.95 3.66
C PRO A 88 -17.27 -15.02 4.51
N LEU A 89 -16.43 -14.60 5.46
CA LEU A 89 -15.67 -15.50 6.32
C LEU A 89 -16.56 -16.47 7.11
N LEU A 90 -17.71 -16.00 7.59
CA LEU A 90 -18.63 -16.86 8.33
C LEU A 90 -19.19 -18.00 7.44
N ALA A 91 -19.59 -17.66 6.22
CA ALA A 91 -20.08 -18.64 5.25
C ALA A 91 -18.98 -19.63 4.82
N LEU A 92 -17.74 -19.15 4.67
CA LEU A 92 -16.58 -20.00 4.33
C LEU A 92 -16.26 -21.01 5.44
N VAL A 93 -16.26 -20.59 6.71
CA VAL A 93 -16.02 -21.49 7.84
C VAL A 93 -17.06 -22.61 7.87
N GLU A 94 -18.33 -22.30 7.67
CA GLU A 94 -19.39 -23.30 7.59
C GLU A 94 -19.24 -24.23 6.37
N GLN A 95 -18.85 -23.68 5.23
CA GLN A 95 -18.61 -24.46 4.01
C GLN A 95 -17.45 -25.44 4.18
N VAL A 96 -16.32 -25.01 4.77
CA VAL A 96 -15.15 -25.86 5.05
C VAL A 96 -15.52 -26.96 6.04
N ARG A 97 -16.27 -26.63 7.07
CA ARG A 97 -16.77 -27.59 8.07
C ARG A 97 -17.67 -28.64 7.43
N ALA A 98 -18.58 -28.24 6.55
CA ALA A 98 -19.50 -29.16 5.88
C ALA A 98 -18.82 -30.04 4.83
N ARG A 99 -17.81 -29.53 4.12
CA ARG A 99 -17.15 -30.24 3.01
C ARG A 99 -15.89 -30.98 3.42
N GLY A 100 -15.26 -30.62 4.54
CA GLY A 100 -13.99 -31.20 5.00
C GLY A 100 -12.80 -30.87 4.07
N ALA A 101 -12.93 -29.87 3.21
CA ALA A 101 -11.91 -29.45 2.25
C ALA A 101 -11.52 -27.98 2.48
N ALA A 102 -10.22 -27.69 2.31
CA ALA A 102 -9.74 -26.31 2.41
C ALA A 102 -10.30 -25.44 1.28
N VAL A 103 -10.60 -24.20 1.62
CA VAL A 103 -11.09 -23.18 0.68
C VAL A 103 -10.23 -21.93 0.81
N ASN A 104 -9.86 -21.36 -0.32
CA ASN A 104 -9.15 -20.08 -0.39
C ASN A 104 -10.08 -19.07 -1.08
N GLU A 105 -10.27 -17.92 -0.46
CA GLU A 105 -11.01 -16.81 -1.05
C GLU A 105 -10.14 -15.56 -1.04
N TYR A 106 -10.11 -14.87 -2.17
CA TYR A 106 -9.21 -13.74 -2.39
C TYR A 106 -10.00 -12.43 -2.38
N LYS A 107 -9.36 -11.35 -1.91
CA LYS A 107 -9.91 -9.99 -1.89
C LYS A 107 -11.16 -9.84 -1.02
N VAL A 108 -11.18 -10.47 0.12
CA VAL A 108 -12.29 -10.34 1.08
C VAL A 108 -12.07 -9.10 1.94
N ASP A 109 -13.07 -8.25 2.00
CA ASP A 109 -13.07 -7.13 2.93
C ASP A 109 -13.43 -7.62 4.34
N LEU A 110 -12.48 -7.50 5.26
CA LEU A 110 -12.62 -7.85 6.67
C LEU A 110 -12.41 -6.62 7.55
N GLY A 111 -13.20 -5.56 7.32
CA GLY A 111 -13.29 -4.50 8.32
C GLY A 111 -13.65 -5.08 9.69
N THR A 112 -12.99 -4.64 10.76
CA THR A 112 -13.40 -5.06 12.11
C THR A 112 -14.45 -4.10 12.68
N PRO A 113 -15.36 -4.55 13.58
CA PRO A 113 -16.34 -3.67 14.21
C PRO A 113 -15.73 -2.47 14.96
N ARG A 114 -14.44 -2.58 15.35
CA ARG A 114 -13.70 -1.52 16.05
C ARG A 114 -12.93 -0.61 15.09
N ASN A 115 -12.55 -1.13 13.91
CA ASN A 115 -11.85 -0.38 12.90
C ASN A 115 -12.53 -0.67 11.53
N PRO A 116 -13.56 0.10 11.16
CA PRO A 116 -14.32 -0.10 9.92
C PRO A 116 -13.55 0.33 8.67
N GLY A 117 -12.21 0.35 8.73
CA GLY A 117 -11.36 0.55 7.58
C GLY A 117 -11.28 -0.69 6.72
N ASP A 118 -11.28 -0.52 5.38
CA ASP A 118 -11.15 -1.61 4.41
C ASP A 118 -9.83 -2.37 4.63
N ARG A 119 -9.91 -3.52 5.26
CA ARG A 119 -8.82 -4.49 5.31
C ARG A 119 -9.11 -5.59 4.31
N VAL A 120 -8.61 -5.42 3.10
CA VAL A 120 -8.71 -6.46 2.07
C VAL A 120 -7.67 -7.53 2.34
N VAL A 121 -8.14 -8.73 2.64
CA VAL A 121 -7.31 -9.90 2.95
C VAL A 121 -7.61 -11.05 2.01
N ASP A 122 -6.65 -11.92 1.82
CA ASP A 122 -6.88 -13.22 1.24
C ASP A 122 -7.10 -14.21 2.40
N LEU A 123 -8.17 -15.00 2.31
CA LEU A 123 -8.61 -15.95 3.32
C LEU A 123 -8.17 -17.35 2.94
N HIS A 124 -7.48 -18.03 3.83
CA HIS A 124 -7.17 -19.45 3.73
C HIS A 124 -7.86 -20.18 4.89
N VAL A 125 -8.86 -20.96 4.56
CA VAL A 125 -9.69 -21.67 5.55
C VAL A 125 -9.55 -23.17 5.35
N ALA A 126 -9.11 -23.89 6.38
CA ALA A 126 -8.85 -25.32 6.29
C ALA A 126 -9.41 -26.07 7.53
N PRO A 127 -9.89 -27.31 7.38
CA PRO A 127 -10.28 -28.15 8.50
C PRO A 127 -9.04 -28.57 9.29
N LEU A 128 -9.16 -28.72 10.61
CA LEU A 128 -8.09 -29.27 11.42
C LEU A 128 -8.15 -30.82 11.37
N PRO A 129 -7.11 -31.52 10.83
CA PRO A 129 -7.20 -32.97 10.58
C PRO A 129 -7.54 -33.80 11.82
N GLU A 130 -6.99 -33.42 12.97
CA GLU A 130 -7.19 -34.13 14.24
C GLU A 130 -8.54 -33.82 14.91
N ARG A 131 -9.18 -32.73 14.51
CA ARG A 131 -10.48 -32.26 15.04
C ARG A 131 -11.31 -31.69 13.89
N PRO A 132 -12.06 -32.53 13.17
CA PRO A 132 -12.81 -32.10 11.97
C PRO A 132 -13.83 -31.00 12.22
N ASP A 133 -14.29 -30.84 13.46
CA ASP A 133 -15.21 -29.77 13.85
C ASP A 133 -14.52 -28.41 14.01
N TYR A 134 -13.18 -28.38 14.05
CA TYR A 134 -12.38 -27.16 14.17
C TYR A 134 -11.86 -26.72 12.82
N VAL A 135 -11.87 -25.42 12.60
CA VAL A 135 -11.42 -24.81 11.34
C VAL A 135 -10.31 -23.82 11.64
N VAL A 136 -9.22 -23.92 10.90
CA VAL A 136 -8.13 -22.95 10.94
C VAL A 136 -8.40 -21.89 9.88
N VAL A 137 -8.36 -20.65 10.29
CA VAL A 137 -8.47 -19.47 9.41
C VAL A 137 -7.16 -18.72 9.45
N MET A 138 -6.50 -18.57 8.32
CA MET A 138 -5.35 -17.71 8.13
C MET A 138 -5.75 -16.53 7.27
N LEU A 139 -5.42 -15.33 7.74
CA LEU A 139 -5.68 -14.07 7.07
C LEU A 139 -4.36 -13.58 6.49
N GLN A 140 -4.30 -13.43 5.19
CA GLN A 140 -3.14 -12.86 4.54
C GLN A 140 -3.49 -11.43 4.11
N GLU A 141 -2.98 -10.44 4.86
CA GLU A 141 -3.07 -9.06 4.40
C GLU A 141 -2.28 -8.95 3.09
N ARG A 142 -2.89 -8.34 2.07
CA ARG A 142 -2.18 -8.10 0.82
C ARG A 142 -1.06 -7.12 1.06
N THR A 143 0.14 -7.66 1.07
CA THR A 143 1.35 -6.87 1.27
C THR A 143 1.54 -5.89 0.11
N ILE A 144 2.12 -4.75 0.46
CA ILE A 144 2.60 -3.71 -0.46
C ILE A 144 3.36 -4.32 -1.67
N ALA A 145 4.08 -5.42 -1.47
CA ALA A 145 4.82 -6.12 -2.51
C ALA A 145 3.96 -6.68 -3.67
N GLU A 146 2.78 -7.25 -3.38
CA GLU A 146 1.90 -7.78 -4.43
C GLU A 146 1.19 -6.67 -5.23
N LYS A 147 0.86 -5.56 -4.54
CA LYS A 147 0.34 -4.36 -5.20
C LYS A 147 1.38 -3.78 -6.16
N MET A 148 2.67 -3.92 -5.81
CA MET A 148 3.81 -3.42 -6.59
C MET A 148 4.12 -4.24 -7.83
N ASP A 149 4.09 -5.55 -7.75
CA ASP A 149 4.38 -6.41 -8.91
C ASP A 149 3.40 -6.11 -10.06
N ARG A 150 2.15 -5.83 -9.73
CA ARG A 150 1.18 -5.33 -10.70
C ARG A 150 1.54 -3.95 -11.25
N GLN A 151 1.95 -3.00 -10.40
CA GLN A 151 2.36 -1.67 -10.87
C GLN A 151 3.60 -1.74 -11.78
N LEU A 152 4.55 -2.63 -11.50
CA LEU A 152 5.73 -2.82 -12.34
C LEU A 152 5.39 -3.43 -13.71
N THR A 153 4.46 -4.37 -13.76
CA THR A 153 4.02 -5.04 -15.01
C THR A 153 3.21 -4.08 -15.90
N HIS A 154 2.28 -3.31 -15.32
CA HIS A 154 1.52 -2.30 -16.04
C HIS A 154 2.39 -1.12 -16.52
N ARG A 155 3.45 -0.77 -15.78
CA ARG A 155 4.44 0.24 -16.17
C ARG A 155 5.18 -0.10 -17.47
N GLY A 156 5.45 -1.38 -17.75
CA GLY A 156 6.18 -1.81 -18.94
C GLY A 156 5.44 -1.50 -20.26
N ALA A 157 4.17 -1.83 -20.34
CA ALA A 157 3.34 -1.56 -21.51
C ALA A 157 3.07 -0.05 -21.71
N ALA A 158 2.77 0.66 -20.63
CA ALA A 158 2.57 2.11 -20.66
C ALA A 158 3.83 2.87 -21.07
N ARG A 159 5.02 2.44 -20.59
CA ARG A 159 6.31 3.03 -21.00
C ARG A 159 6.56 2.95 -22.51
N SER A 160 6.24 1.83 -23.15
CA SER A 160 6.46 1.67 -24.61
C SER A 160 5.59 2.61 -25.42
N VAL A 161 4.32 2.80 -25.04
CA VAL A 161 3.40 3.73 -25.71
C VAL A 161 3.84 5.19 -25.52
N ILE A 162 4.29 5.53 -24.31
CA ILE A 162 4.73 6.88 -23.95
C ILE A 162 6.06 7.22 -24.62
N ALA A 163 7.00 6.27 -24.70
CA ALA A 163 8.27 6.47 -25.39
C ALA A 163 8.06 6.74 -26.88
N LEU A 164 7.14 6.02 -27.53
CA LEU A 164 6.74 6.29 -28.91
C LEU A 164 6.10 7.68 -29.06
N ALA A 165 5.21 8.05 -28.15
CA ALA A 165 4.56 9.35 -28.17
C ALA A 165 5.55 10.50 -27.97
N ALA A 166 6.58 10.33 -27.16
CA ALA A 166 7.63 11.33 -26.96
C ALA A 166 8.56 11.46 -28.17
N MET A 167 8.90 10.36 -28.85
CA MET A 167 9.62 10.44 -30.15
C MET A 167 8.82 11.24 -31.18
N LEU A 168 7.50 11.08 -31.19
CA LEU A 168 6.62 11.81 -32.11
C LEU A 168 6.29 13.25 -31.65
N ALA A 169 6.66 13.60 -30.41
CA ALA A 169 6.29 14.91 -29.85
C ALA A 169 6.78 16.07 -30.69
N HIS A 170 8.04 16.05 -31.14
CA HIS A 170 8.57 17.07 -32.01
C HIS A 170 7.87 17.11 -33.37
N GLU A 171 7.53 15.94 -33.93
CA GLU A 171 6.82 15.84 -35.22
C GLU A 171 5.36 16.27 -35.10
N ILE A 172 4.75 16.20 -33.94
CA ILE A 172 3.38 16.71 -33.68
C ILE A 172 3.40 18.22 -33.40
N LYS A 173 4.38 18.72 -32.65
CA LYS A 173 4.50 20.16 -32.32
C LYS A 173 4.72 21.01 -33.56
N ASN A 174 5.46 20.50 -34.53
CA ASN A 174 5.75 21.22 -35.77
C ASN A 174 4.48 21.59 -36.55
N PRO A 175 3.60 20.65 -36.95
CA PRO A 175 2.36 21.00 -37.65
C PRO A 175 1.41 21.84 -36.78
N LEU A 176 1.35 21.62 -35.48
CA LEU A 176 0.54 22.43 -34.56
C LEU A 176 1.01 23.89 -34.53
N SER A 177 2.33 24.13 -34.55
CA SER A 177 2.89 25.48 -34.65
C SER A 177 2.51 26.16 -35.98
N GLY A 178 2.49 25.39 -37.09
CA GLY A 178 2.00 25.84 -38.37
C GLY A 178 0.52 26.21 -38.37
N ILE A 179 -0.34 25.33 -37.79
CA ILE A 179 -1.77 25.57 -37.69
C ILE A 179 -2.05 26.82 -36.85
N ARG A 180 -1.38 26.94 -35.68
CA ARG A 180 -1.48 28.12 -34.81
C ARG A 180 -1.07 29.39 -35.52
N GLY A 181 0.09 29.37 -36.22
CA GLY A 181 0.58 30.53 -36.98
C GLY A 181 -0.40 30.95 -38.09
N ALA A 182 -0.97 29.98 -38.80
CA ALA A 182 -1.98 30.27 -39.82
C ALA A 182 -3.27 30.87 -39.23
N ALA A 183 -3.74 30.33 -38.08
CA ALA A 183 -4.90 30.86 -37.38
C ALA A 183 -4.67 32.30 -36.88
N GLN A 184 -3.48 32.60 -36.35
CA GLN A 184 -3.08 33.95 -35.92
C GLN A 184 -3.02 34.95 -37.07
N LEU A 185 -2.55 34.53 -38.25
CA LEU A 185 -2.55 35.38 -39.44
C LEU A 185 -3.96 35.64 -39.92
N LEU A 186 -4.82 34.62 -39.94
CA LEU A 186 -6.24 34.76 -40.29
C LEU A 186 -6.98 35.69 -39.34
N GLU A 187 -6.72 35.63 -38.01
CA GLU A 187 -7.32 36.50 -37.00
C GLU A 187 -7.16 38.00 -37.29
N GLN A 188 -6.05 38.37 -37.98
CA GLN A 188 -5.79 39.77 -38.35
C GLN A 188 -6.62 40.26 -39.54
N SER A 189 -7.16 39.34 -40.37
CA SER A 189 -7.84 39.67 -41.63
C SER A 189 -9.33 39.29 -41.65
N VAL A 190 -9.86 38.61 -40.61
CA VAL A 190 -11.26 38.21 -40.53
C VAL A 190 -12.09 39.20 -39.72
N GLU A 191 -13.40 39.17 -39.93
CA GLU A 191 -14.39 39.95 -39.15
C GLU A 191 -14.53 39.40 -37.72
N ASP A 192 -15.16 40.19 -36.81
CA ASP A 192 -15.22 39.89 -35.40
C ASP A 192 -15.93 38.58 -35.07
N GLU A 193 -16.90 38.14 -35.90
CA GLU A 193 -17.58 36.86 -35.74
C GLU A 193 -16.62 35.66 -35.94
N ASP A 194 -15.77 35.73 -36.94
CA ASP A 194 -14.81 34.68 -37.30
C ASP A 194 -13.56 34.67 -36.40
N ARG A 195 -13.26 35.74 -35.68
CA ARG A 195 -12.16 35.82 -34.68
C ARG A 195 -12.36 34.84 -33.54
N THR A 196 -13.61 34.54 -33.20
CA THR A 196 -13.90 33.54 -32.16
C THR A 196 -13.43 32.15 -32.60
N LEU A 197 -13.58 31.80 -33.88
CA LEU A 197 -13.15 30.52 -34.43
C LEU A 197 -11.62 30.44 -34.55
N THR A 198 -10.94 31.51 -34.95
CA THR A 198 -9.49 31.54 -35.04
C THR A 198 -8.83 31.44 -33.66
N ARG A 199 -9.41 32.06 -32.62
CA ARG A 199 -8.97 31.89 -31.22
C ARG A 199 -9.18 30.48 -30.72
N LEU A 200 -10.33 29.88 -31.02
CA LEU A 200 -10.60 28.48 -30.65
C LEU A 200 -9.55 27.55 -31.28
N ILE A 201 -9.17 27.73 -32.52
CA ILE A 201 -8.11 26.96 -33.18
C ILE A 201 -6.76 27.14 -32.46
N CYS A 202 -6.41 28.34 -32.07
CA CYS A 202 -5.18 28.63 -31.33
C CYS A 202 -5.19 27.95 -29.96
N ASP A 203 -6.32 28.05 -29.23
CA ASP A 203 -6.48 27.48 -27.89
C ASP A 203 -6.41 25.95 -27.92
N GLU A 204 -7.05 25.30 -28.92
CA GLU A 204 -6.96 23.85 -29.07
C GLU A 204 -5.57 23.38 -29.54
N ALA A 205 -4.89 24.13 -30.40
CA ALA A 205 -3.50 23.83 -30.75
C ALA A 205 -2.58 23.92 -29.52
N ASP A 206 -2.72 24.97 -28.71
CA ASP A 206 -1.97 25.13 -27.45
C ASP A 206 -2.31 24.02 -26.42
N ARG A 207 -3.56 23.58 -26.39
CA ARG A 207 -3.99 22.46 -25.55
C ARG A 207 -3.33 21.15 -25.94
N ILE A 208 -3.26 20.86 -27.25
CA ILE A 208 -2.59 19.65 -27.76
C ILE A 208 -1.08 19.72 -27.48
N VAL A 209 -0.43 20.88 -27.69
CA VAL A 209 0.99 21.07 -27.35
C VAL A 209 1.25 20.77 -25.88
N LYS A 210 0.42 21.30 -24.96
CA LYS A 210 0.53 21.01 -23.51
C LYS A 210 0.35 19.53 -23.17
N LEU A 211 -0.48 18.79 -23.91
CA LEU A 211 -0.63 17.33 -23.72
C LEU A 211 0.64 16.61 -24.18
N VAL A 212 1.20 16.99 -25.32
CA VAL A 212 2.43 16.43 -25.87
C VAL A 212 3.63 16.73 -24.94
N ASP A 213 3.74 17.95 -24.41
CA ASP A 213 4.77 18.32 -23.43
C ASP A 213 4.74 17.42 -22.18
N ARG A 214 3.55 17.11 -21.68
CA ARG A 214 3.38 16.20 -20.54
C ARG A 214 3.83 14.78 -20.88
N MET A 215 3.67 14.33 -22.12
CA MET A 215 4.12 13.02 -22.57
C MET A 215 5.66 12.94 -22.66
N GLU A 216 6.34 14.00 -23.06
CA GLU A 216 7.82 14.06 -23.08
C GLU A 216 8.42 13.85 -21.69
N VAL A 217 7.79 14.37 -20.62
CA VAL A 217 8.26 14.18 -19.24
C VAL A 217 8.28 12.70 -18.84
N PHE A 218 7.38 11.87 -19.41
CA PHE A 218 7.40 10.43 -19.16
C PHE A 218 8.55 9.70 -19.84
N ALA A 219 9.02 10.20 -20.96
CA ALA A 219 10.11 9.59 -21.73
C ALA A 219 11.50 10.08 -21.30
N ASP A 220 11.56 11.09 -20.45
CA ASP A 220 12.84 11.59 -19.97
C ASP A 220 13.44 10.57 -18.98
N GLU A 221 14.51 9.88 -19.42
CA GLU A 221 15.26 8.89 -18.65
C GLU A 221 16.58 9.49 -18.11
N ARG A 222 16.80 10.78 -18.26
CA ARG A 222 18.02 11.40 -17.73
C ARG A 222 18.10 11.24 -16.22
N PRO A 223 19.31 10.94 -15.70
CA PRO A 223 19.50 10.87 -14.25
C PRO A 223 19.08 12.20 -13.61
N VAL A 224 18.21 12.11 -12.64
CA VAL A 224 17.72 13.27 -11.90
C VAL A 224 18.71 13.59 -10.79
N GLU A 225 19.19 14.82 -10.74
CA GLU A 225 19.98 15.29 -9.60
C GLU A 225 19.13 15.29 -8.35
N ARG A 226 19.61 14.61 -7.29
CA ARG A 226 18.93 14.46 -6.03
C ARG A 226 19.76 15.07 -4.92
N GLU A 227 19.09 15.70 -3.98
CA GLU A 227 19.67 16.32 -2.80
C GLU A 227 18.90 15.93 -1.53
N PRO A 228 19.49 16.03 -0.34
CA PRO A 228 18.76 15.82 0.90
C PRO A 228 17.71 16.92 1.11
N ILE A 229 16.43 16.55 1.13
CA ILE A 229 15.31 17.49 1.22
C ILE A 229 14.50 17.24 2.48
N ASN A 230 14.18 18.30 3.20
CA ASN A 230 13.15 18.26 4.22
C ASN A 230 11.76 18.28 3.55
N ILE A 231 11.03 17.18 3.66
CA ILE A 231 9.71 17.02 3.03
C ILE A 231 8.69 18.06 3.50
N HIS A 232 8.74 18.51 4.75
CA HIS A 232 7.81 19.50 5.28
C HIS A 232 7.90 20.82 4.52
N VAL A 233 9.10 21.23 4.09
CA VAL A 233 9.30 22.43 3.26
C VAL A 233 8.60 22.30 1.91
N VAL A 234 8.61 21.10 1.32
CA VAL A 234 7.92 20.79 0.05
C VAL A 234 6.41 20.84 0.25
N LEU A 235 5.90 20.18 1.29
CA LEU A 235 4.46 20.13 1.58
C LEU A 235 3.90 21.50 1.91
N ASP A 236 4.62 22.31 2.69
CA ASP A 236 4.24 23.70 2.99
C ASP A 236 4.21 24.58 1.74
N HIS A 237 5.15 24.37 0.83
CA HIS A 237 5.16 25.08 -0.45
C HIS A 237 3.95 24.71 -1.30
N VAL A 238 3.65 23.42 -1.44
CA VAL A 238 2.47 22.91 -2.15
C VAL A 238 1.17 23.44 -1.57
N LYS A 239 1.03 23.40 -0.22
CA LYS A 239 -0.13 23.95 0.48
C LYS A 239 -0.36 25.41 0.14
N ARG A 240 0.69 26.25 0.24
CA ARG A 240 0.60 27.69 -0.09
C ARG A 240 0.18 27.93 -1.53
N LEU A 241 0.74 27.18 -2.48
CA LEU A 241 0.35 27.26 -3.89
C LEU A 241 -1.12 26.87 -4.09
N ALA A 242 -1.57 25.79 -3.48
CA ALA A 242 -2.94 25.31 -3.59
C ALA A 242 -3.93 26.34 -2.99
N GLN A 243 -3.64 26.87 -1.80
CA GLN A 243 -4.47 27.86 -1.11
C GLN A 243 -4.53 29.21 -1.82
N SER A 244 -3.47 29.61 -2.52
CA SER A 244 -3.47 30.83 -3.33
C SER A 244 -4.21 30.66 -4.67
N GLY A 245 -4.39 29.42 -5.12
CA GLY A 245 -4.96 29.07 -6.43
C GLY A 245 -6.28 28.30 -6.32
N PHE A 246 -6.24 27.04 -6.70
CA PHE A 246 -7.40 26.18 -6.97
C PHE A 246 -8.10 25.62 -5.69
N ALA A 247 -7.47 25.67 -4.52
CA ALA A 247 -8.00 25.10 -3.27
C ALA A 247 -8.26 26.16 -2.18
N ARG A 248 -8.66 27.39 -2.57
CA ARG A 248 -8.92 28.51 -1.63
C ARG A 248 -10.06 28.22 -0.66
N HIS A 249 -11.03 27.44 -1.08
CA HIS A 249 -12.24 27.07 -0.33
C HIS A 249 -12.05 25.84 0.56
N ILE A 250 -10.90 25.18 0.49
CA ILE A 250 -10.64 23.93 1.17
C ILE A 250 -9.81 24.18 2.44
N LYS A 251 -10.22 23.52 3.52
CA LYS A 251 -9.47 23.54 4.78
C LYS A 251 -8.30 22.56 4.69
N PHE A 252 -7.08 23.05 4.98
CA PHE A 252 -5.90 22.20 5.11
C PHE A 252 -5.60 21.92 6.57
N LEU A 253 -5.34 20.64 6.89
CA LEU A 253 -4.80 20.19 8.16
C LEU A 253 -3.40 19.61 7.96
N GLU A 254 -2.54 19.78 8.94
CA GLU A 254 -1.17 19.29 8.94
C GLU A 254 -0.96 18.35 10.13
N GLU A 255 -0.56 17.13 9.84
CA GLU A 255 -0.24 16.10 10.83
C GLU A 255 1.20 15.63 10.57
N TYR A 256 2.16 16.49 10.87
CA TYR A 256 3.56 16.23 10.56
C TYR A 256 4.31 15.63 11.74
N ASP A 257 5.12 14.62 11.45
CA ASP A 257 6.15 14.12 12.37
C ASP A 257 7.43 14.97 12.19
N PRO A 258 7.76 15.85 13.13
CA PRO A 258 8.91 16.77 13.00
C PRO A 258 10.26 16.05 13.08
N SER A 259 10.29 14.79 13.49
CA SER A 259 11.52 14.01 13.68
C SER A 259 12.00 13.31 12.41
N LEU A 260 11.25 13.40 11.28
CA LEU A 260 11.60 12.71 10.05
C LEU A 260 12.95 13.17 9.51
N PRO A 261 13.82 12.20 9.15
CA PRO A 261 15.06 12.50 8.45
C PRO A 261 14.79 13.01 7.02
N PRO A 262 15.78 13.70 6.40
CA PRO A 262 15.64 14.16 5.02
C PRO A 262 15.50 13.00 4.04
N VAL A 263 14.80 13.24 2.93
CA VAL A 263 14.66 12.33 1.80
C VAL A 263 15.63 12.73 0.69
N LEU A 264 16.27 11.76 0.03
CA LEU A 264 17.13 12.01 -1.13
C LEU A 264 16.27 12.13 -2.39
N ALA A 265 16.04 13.36 -2.86
CA ALA A 265 15.11 13.60 -3.97
C ALA A 265 15.44 14.89 -4.74
N ASN A 266 14.75 15.08 -5.86
CA ASN A 266 14.68 16.37 -6.55
C ASN A 266 13.49 17.17 -6.04
N ARG A 267 13.74 18.37 -5.55
CA ARG A 267 12.73 19.23 -4.92
C ARG A 267 11.56 19.56 -5.85
N ASP A 268 11.84 19.95 -7.07
CA ASP A 268 10.82 20.41 -8.01
C ASP A 268 9.92 19.25 -8.46
N GLN A 269 10.51 18.08 -8.62
CA GLN A 269 9.76 16.87 -8.94
C GLN A 269 8.85 16.44 -7.76
N LEU A 270 9.31 16.53 -6.49
CA LEU A 270 8.45 16.27 -5.34
C LEU A 270 7.31 17.29 -5.23
N VAL A 271 7.59 18.58 -5.46
CA VAL A 271 6.55 19.61 -5.54
C VAL A 271 5.51 19.23 -6.59
N GLN A 272 5.93 18.76 -7.76
CA GLN A 272 5.03 18.34 -8.83
C GLN A 272 4.18 17.13 -8.43
N VAL A 273 4.76 16.14 -7.75
CA VAL A 273 4.02 14.97 -7.20
C VAL A 273 2.90 15.44 -6.29
N PHE A 274 3.26 16.18 -5.22
CA PHE A 274 2.27 16.59 -4.23
C PHE A 274 1.27 17.60 -4.75
N LEU A 275 1.65 18.47 -5.69
CA LEU A 275 0.72 19.37 -6.38
C LEU A 275 -0.32 18.58 -7.19
N ASN A 276 0.08 17.52 -7.89
CA ASN A 276 -0.84 16.65 -8.62
C ASN A 276 -1.81 15.94 -7.65
N LEU A 277 -1.32 15.43 -6.52
CA LEU A 277 -2.16 14.76 -5.52
C LEU A 277 -3.15 15.73 -4.88
N VAL A 278 -2.68 16.90 -4.42
CA VAL A 278 -3.52 17.93 -3.80
C VAL A 278 -4.54 18.49 -4.79
N LYS A 279 -4.15 18.68 -6.07
CA LYS A 279 -5.07 19.11 -7.11
C LYS A 279 -6.17 18.08 -7.36
N ASN A 280 -5.82 16.79 -7.41
CA ASN A 280 -6.80 15.72 -7.56
C ASN A 280 -7.77 15.68 -6.38
N ALA A 281 -7.28 15.83 -5.15
CA ALA A 281 -8.08 15.94 -3.94
C ALA A 281 -9.05 17.12 -3.98
N ALA A 282 -8.56 18.31 -4.34
CA ALA A 282 -9.37 19.52 -4.45
C ALA A 282 -10.46 19.41 -5.52
N GLU A 283 -10.13 18.85 -6.69
CA GLU A 283 -11.09 18.61 -7.76
C GLU A 283 -12.13 17.55 -7.40
N ALA A 284 -11.77 16.52 -6.61
CA ALA A 284 -12.69 15.51 -6.12
C ALA A 284 -13.68 16.08 -5.10
N ILE A 285 -13.22 16.95 -4.20
CA ILE A 285 -14.07 17.66 -3.25
C ILE A 285 -15.04 18.59 -3.97
N GLY A 286 -14.56 19.31 -5.02
CA GLY A 286 -15.35 20.27 -5.77
C GLY A 286 -15.54 21.63 -5.08
N GLU A 287 -15.85 22.66 -5.86
CA GLU A 287 -15.92 24.05 -5.37
C GLU A 287 -17.13 24.32 -4.47
N ASN A 288 -18.23 23.58 -4.65
CA ASN A 288 -19.50 23.81 -3.96
C ASN A 288 -19.69 22.99 -2.67
N THR A 289 -18.68 22.24 -2.24
CA THR A 289 -18.77 21.37 -1.06
C THR A 289 -18.44 22.16 0.21
N SER A 290 -19.46 22.37 1.06
CA SER A 290 -19.21 22.91 2.40
C SER A 290 -18.49 21.88 3.27
N GLY A 291 -17.34 22.24 3.85
CA GLY A 291 -16.56 21.35 4.72
C GLY A 291 -15.56 20.47 4.00
N GLY A 292 -15.12 20.86 2.79
CA GLY A 292 -14.00 20.22 2.12
C GLY A 292 -12.70 20.32 2.94
N GLU A 293 -12.03 19.19 3.14
CA GLU A 293 -10.83 19.09 3.95
C GLU A 293 -9.77 18.25 3.26
N ILE A 294 -8.52 18.74 3.26
CA ILE A 294 -7.33 18.01 2.83
C ILE A 294 -6.37 17.95 4.01
N VAL A 295 -5.94 16.73 4.38
CA VAL A 295 -4.94 16.50 5.42
C VAL A 295 -3.63 16.08 4.79
N LEU A 296 -2.57 16.82 5.10
CA LEU A 296 -1.20 16.48 4.75
C LEU A 296 -0.55 15.84 5.99
N SER A 297 -0.12 14.59 5.89
CA SER A 297 0.49 13.91 7.02
C SER A 297 1.82 13.27 6.65
N THR A 298 2.72 13.21 7.64
CA THR A 298 4.02 12.56 7.52
C THR A 298 4.23 11.63 8.71
N ALA A 299 4.84 10.46 8.48
CA ALA A 299 5.11 9.50 9.53
C ALA A 299 6.35 8.65 9.23
N PHE A 300 6.95 8.11 10.28
CA PHE A 300 7.99 7.11 10.19
C PHE A 300 7.38 5.71 10.37
N ARG A 301 7.52 4.83 9.37
CA ARG A 301 6.97 3.46 9.37
C ARG A 301 8.11 2.45 9.29
N PRO A 302 8.71 2.03 10.40
CA PRO A 302 9.74 1.01 10.38
C PRO A 302 9.17 -0.31 9.85
N GLY A 303 9.98 -1.04 9.06
CA GLY A 303 9.60 -2.38 8.58
C GLY A 303 8.98 -2.45 7.18
N VAL A 304 8.72 -1.32 6.51
CA VAL A 304 8.32 -1.33 5.11
C VAL A 304 9.54 -1.61 4.24
N ARG A 305 9.59 -2.80 3.63
CA ARG A 305 10.71 -3.26 2.79
C ARG A 305 10.20 -3.69 1.43
N LEU A 306 10.94 -3.31 0.39
CA LEU A 306 10.69 -3.67 -0.99
C LEU A 306 11.68 -4.71 -1.45
N SER A 307 11.19 -5.84 -1.97
CA SER A 307 12.01 -6.81 -2.70
C SER A 307 11.90 -6.52 -4.20
N ILE A 308 13.02 -6.26 -4.85
CA ILE A 308 13.04 -6.07 -6.32
C ILE A 308 13.18 -7.47 -6.94
N PRO A 309 12.26 -7.89 -7.83
CA PRO A 309 12.40 -9.15 -8.56
C PRO A 309 13.73 -9.22 -9.31
N GLY A 310 14.54 -10.24 -9.04
CA GLY A 310 15.86 -10.43 -9.65
C GLY A 310 17.03 -9.76 -8.96
N ALA A 311 16.81 -8.94 -7.94
CA ALA A 311 17.86 -8.39 -7.07
C ALA A 311 17.84 -9.11 -5.70
N LYS A 312 19.05 -9.37 -5.14
CA LYS A 312 19.16 -9.93 -3.78
C LYS A 312 18.97 -8.87 -2.68
N THR A 313 18.87 -7.61 -3.05
CA THR A 313 18.80 -6.47 -2.13
C THR A 313 17.35 -6.11 -1.84
N ARG A 314 17.06 -5.81 -0.57
CA ARG A 314 15.78 -5.28 -0.10
C ARG A 314 15.93 -3.80 0.17
N ILE A 315 15.03 -3.01 -0.37
CA ILE A 315 15.00 -1.56 -0.16
C ILE A 315 14.07 -1.23 1.00
N SER A 316 14.53 -0.48 1.99
CA SER A 316 13.71 0.01 3.10
C SER A 316 13.06 1.34 2.74
N LEU A 317 11.73 1.46 2.93
CA LEU A 317 10.93 2.65 2.60
C LEU A 317 10.18 3.17 3.85
N PRO A 318 10.88 3.62 4.90
CA PRO A 318 10.23 3.95 6.16
C PRO A 318 9.59 5.33 6.20
N LEU A 319 9.82 6.20 5.21
CA LEU A 319 9.23 7.54 5.18
C LEU A 319 7.89 7.48 4.48
N GLU A 320 6.83 7.82 5.21
CA GLU A 320 5.46 7.88 4.71
C GLU A 320 4.98 9.33 4.61
N PHE A 321 4.46 9.71 3.45
CA PHE A 321 3.85 11.01 3.20
C PHE A 321 2.46 10.79 2.61
N CYS A 322 1.43 11.36 3.23
CA CYS A 322 0.05 11.17 2.79
C CYS A 322 -0.62 12.48 2.42
N VAL A 323 -1.46 12.39 1.38
CA VAL A 323 -2.48 13.38 1.04
C VAL A 323 -3.83 12.69 1.23
N LYS A 324 -4.61 13.14 2.21
CA LYS A 324 -5.94 12.58 2.51
C LYS A 324 -7.00 13.62 2.17
N ASP A 325 -8.10 13.20 1.57
CA ASP A 325 -9.24 14.07 1.28
C ASP A 325 -10.56 13.43 1.73
N ASN A 326 -11.57 14.26 1.95
CA ASN A 326 -12.92 13.86 2.30
C ASN A 326 -13.89 13.91 1.12
N GLY A 327 -13.38 13.79 -0.10
CA GLY A 327 -14.15 13.73 -1.33
C GLY A 327 -15.02 12.47 -1.49
N PRO A 328 -15.69 12.30 -2.62
CA PRO A 328 -16.61 11.18 -2.86
C PRO A 328 -15.94 9.81 -2.95
N GLY A 329 -14.61 9.76 -3.08
CA GLY A 329 -13.86 8.54 -3.31
C GLY A 329 -13.60 8.26 -4.78
N VAL A 330 -12.85 7.18 -5.04
CA VAL A 330 -12.53 6.68 -6.38
C VAL A 330 -13.40 5.46 -6.64
N PRO A 331 -14.06 5.35 -7.81
CA PRO A 331 -14.80 4.15 -8.18
C PRO A 331 -13.95 2.88 -8.15
N GLU A 332 -14.52 1.77 -7.69
CA GLU A 332 -13.78 0.50 -7.50
C GLU A 332 -13.21 -0.06 -8.81
N ASP A 333 -13.92 0.10 -9.92
CA ASP A 333 -13.49 -0.31 -11.26
C ASP A 333 -12.25 0.44 -11.75
N LEU A 334 -12.03 1.66 -11.26
CA LEU A 334 -10.87 2.48 -11.62
C LEU A 334 -9.65 2.26 -10.72
N MET A 335 -9.83 1.74 -9.51
CA MET A 335 -8.72 1.52 -8.56
C MET A 335 -7.55 0.73 -9.13
N PRO A 336 -7.74 -0.36 -9.91
CA PRO A 336 -6.64 -1.10 -10.52
C PRO A 336 -5.85 -0.31 -11.56
N HIS A 337 -6.50 0.69 -12.20
CA HIS A 337 -5.99 1.46 -13.32
C HIS A 337 -5.68 2.92 -12.97
N LEU A 338 -5.75 3.27 -11.68
CA LEU A 338 -5.68 4.65 -11.21
C LEU A 338 -4.38 5.37 -11.61
N PHE A 339 -3.28 4.62 -11.70
CA PHE A 339 -1.97 5.12 -12.08
C PHE A 339 -1.62 4.84 -13.55
N ASP A 340 -2.53 4.27 -14.32
CA ASP A 340 -2.32 4.08 -15.76
C ASP A 340 -2.47 5.42 -16.49
N PRO A 341 -1.61 5.70 -17.49
CA PRO A 341 -1.73 6.91 -18.28
C PRO A 341 -3.06 6.99 -19.02
N PHE A 342 -3.60 8.20 -19.15
CA PHE A 342 -4.87 8.52 -19.85
C PHE A 342 -6.14 8.00 -19.16
N VAL A 343 -6.04 7.36 -18.01
CA VAL A 343 -7.21 6.97 -17.21
C VAL A 343 -7.73 8.18 -16.44
N THR A 344 -8.98 8.57 -16.71
CA THR A 344 -9.63 9.70 -16.06
C THR A 344 -11.15 9.60 -16.14
N THR A 345 -11.84 10.01 -15.08
CA THR A 345 -13.30 10.22 -15.06
C THR A 345 -13.69 11.64 -15.43
N LYS A 346 -12.71 12.54 -15.55
CA LYS A 346 -12.96 13.98 -15.73
C LYS A 346 -13.01 14.33 -17.22
N GLN A 347 -14.02 15.06 -17.65
CA GLN A 347 -14.18 15.49 -19.06
C GLN A 347 -13.00 16.34 -19.56
N THR A 348 -12.38 17.14 -18.69
CA THR A 348 -11.24 18.01 -19.03
C THR A 348 -9.91 17.45 -18.52
N GLY A 349 -9.91 16.29 -17.91
CA GLY A 349 -8.73 15.64 -17.33
C GLY A 349 -7.86 14.98 -18.43
N SER A 350 -6.54 15.15 -18.36
CA SER A 350 -5.61 14.46 -19.26
C SER A 350 -5.33 13.00 -18.87
N GLY A 351 -5.68 12.58 -17.65
CA GLY A 351 -5.35 11.26 -17.10
C GLY A 351 -3.84 11.03 -16.87
N LEU A 352 -3.01 12.08 -16.97
CA LEU A 352 -1.55 11.96 -16.86
C LEU A 352 -1.00 12.33 -15.47
N GLY A 353 -1.78 13.02 -14.63
CA GLY A 353 -1.27 13.56 -13.36
C GLY A 353 -0.84 12.48 -12.37
N LEU A 354 -1.66 11.47 -12.13
CA LEU A 354 -1.35 10.37 -11.22
C LEU A 354 -0.28 9.44 -11.77
N ALA A 355 -0.33 9.16 -13.07
CA ALA A 355 0.70 8.39 -13.75
C ALA A 355 2.08 9.07 -13.63
N LEU A 356 2.14 10.40 -13.82
CA LEU A 356 3.36 11.19 -13.64
C LEU A 356 3.85 11.16 -12.19
N ALA A 357 2.95 11.30 -11.21
CA ALA A 357 3.31 11.18 -9.81
C ALA A 357 3.92 9.82 -9.51
N ALA A 358 3.32 8.73 -10.02
CA ALA A 358 3.83 7.37 -9.86
C ALA A 358 5.20 7.16 -10.53
N LYS A 359 5.42 7.76 -11.73
CA LYS A 359 6.73 7.73 -12.39
C LYS A 359 7.79 8.44 -11.54
N ILE A 360 7.53 9.68 -11.16
CA ILE A 360 8.50 10.48 -10.39
C ILE A 360 8.85 9.78 -9.07
N VAL A 361 7.86 9.31 -8.30
CA VAL A 361 8.11 8.57 -7.06
C VAL A 361 8.93 7.32 -7.33
N GLY A 362 8.61 6.56 -8.38
CA GLY A 362 9.36 5.38 -8.78
C GLY A 362 10.78 5.68 -9.22
N ASP A 363 11.01 6.77 -9.96
CA ASP A 363 12.35 7.22 -10.35
C ASP A 363 13.21 7.61 -9.13
N HIS A 364 12.57 7.98 -8.00
CA HIS A 364 13.24 8.22 -6.71
C HIS A 364 13.36 6.97 -5.84
N GLY A 365 13.05 5.79 -6.36
CA GLY A 365 13.11 4.53 -5.62
C GLY A 365 12.00 4.38 -4.57
N GLY A 366 10.94 5.16 -4.68
CA GLY A 366 9.77 5.14 -3.79
C GLY A 366 8.57 4.43 -4.40
N ILE A 367 7.46 4.46 -3.66
CA ILE A 367 6.17 3.86 -4.03
C ILE A 367 5.05 4.85 -3.76
N ILE A 368 4.02 4.81 -4.59
CA ILE A 368 2.78 5.52 -4.36
C ILE A 368 1.62 4.52 -4.32
N GLU A 369 0.75 4.69 -3.34
CA GLU A 369 -0.45 3.88 -3.14
C GLU A 369 -1.68 4.76 -3.00
N CYS A 370 -2.86 4.18 -3.29
CA CYS A 370 -4.14 4.82 -3.05
C CYS A 370 -5.05 3.86 -2.28
N GLU A 371 -5.66 4.37 -1.24
CA GLU A 371 -6.78 3.75 -0.54
C GLU A 371 -7.95 4.72 -0.64
N SER A 372 -9.12 4.26 -1.07
CA SER A 372 -10.26 5.13 -1.26
C SER A 372 -11.55 4.49 -0.80
N GLN A 373 -12.30 5.26 -0.05
CA GLN A 373 -13.67 5.01 0.42
C GLN A 373 -14.47 6.30 0.27
N PRO A 374 -15.79 6.23 0.26
CA PRO A 374 -16.62 7.43 0.29
C PRO A 374 -16.24 8.33 1.48
N ARG A 375 -15.92 9.59 1.21
CA ARG A 375 -15.46 10.60 2.16
C ARG A 375 -14.07 10.37 2.76
N ARG A 376 -13.28 9.47 2.20
CA ARG A 376 -11.89 9.24 2.63
C ARG A 376 -11.07 8.65 1.50
N THR A 377 -10.31 9.48 0.78
CA THR A 377 -9.28 9.04 -0.15
C THR A 377 -7.91 9.36 0.46
N VAL A 378 -7.00 8.42 0.41
CA VAL A 378 -5.64 8.56 0.93
C VAL A 378 -4.65 8.14 -0.15
N PHE A 379 -3.87 9.11 -0.62
CA PHE A 379 -2.68 8.83 -1.41
C PHE A 379 -1.48 8.77 -0.48
N ARG A 380 -0.75 7.66 -0.51
CA ARG A 380 0.42 7.41 0.33
C ARG A 380 1.65 7.29 -0.55
N VAL A 381 2.67 8.07 -0.24
CA VAL A 381 3.99 8.02 -0.88
C VAL A 381 4.99 7.48 0.14
N LEU A 382 5.68 6.40 -0.22
CA LEU A 382 6.70 5.76 0.62
C LEU A 382 8.07 5.99 -0.01
N MET A 383 9.04 6.46 0.78
CA MET A 383 10.37 6.80 0.28
C MET A 383 11.48 6.32 1.23
N GLN A 384 12.69 6.27 0.68
CA GLN A 384 13.91 5.92 1.41
C GLN A 384 14.41 7.09 2.25
N ILE A 385 15.15 6.75 3.31
CA ILE A 385 15.91 7.73 4.10
C ILE A 385 17.19 8.13 3.35
N TYR A 386 17.56 9.38 3.43
CA TYR A 386 18.91 9.81 3.10
C TYR A 386 19.88 9.38 4.22
N SER A 387 20.76 8.43 3.92
CA SER A 387 21.86 8.03 4.79
C SER A 387 23.13 8.72 4.32
N GLY A 388 23.59 9.75 4.96
CA GLY A 388 24.73 10.65 4.65
C GLY A 388 25.90 10.20 3.75
N ASN A 389 25.94 8.93 3.33
CA ASN A 389 26.95 8.36 2.43
C ASN A 389 26.53 8.32 0.94
N GLY A 390 25.38 8.88 0.57
CA GLY A 390 24.92 8.89 -0.84
C GLY A 390 24.39 7.55 -1.37
N GLU A 391 24.45 6.49 -0.58
CA GLU A 391 23.93 5.17 -0.89
C GLU A 391 22.64 4.92 -0.11
N ALA A 392 21.65 4.31 -0.75
CA ALA A 392 20.47 3.77 -0.07
C ALA A 392 20.95 2.79 1.03
N ILE A 393 20.30 2.80 2.21
CA ILE A 393 20.60 1.79 3.23
C ILE A 393 20.20 0.43 2.65
N GLU A 394 21.15 -0.26 2.07
CA GLU A 394 21.03 -1.68 1.77
C GLU A 394 21.29 -2.42 3.09
N ASP A 395 20.28 -3.10 3.62
CA ASP A 395 20.47 -4.03 4.73
C ASP A 395 21.39 -5.15 4.22
N GLU A 396 22.65 -5.17 4.68
CA GLU A 396 23.54 -6.31 4.48
C GLU A 396 22.85 -7.58 4.99
N PRO A 397 22.88 -8.69 4.23
CA PRO A 397 22.45 -9.97 4.75
C PRO A 397 23.30 -10.26 5.99
N SER A 398 22.63 -10.49 7.13
CA SER A 398 23.29 -10.94 8.37
C SER A 398 24.24 -12.08 8.01
N ALA A 399 25.55 -11.85 8.19
CA ALA A 399 26.59 -12.83 7.98
C ALA A 399 26.24 -14.06 8.83
N GLU A 400 25.98 -15.20 8.17
CA GLU A 400 25.98 -16.49 8.83
C GLU A 400 27.35 -16.69 9.46
N GLU A 401 27.41 -16.70 10.78
CA GLU A 401 28.61 -17.17 11.49
C GLU A 401 28.89 -18.61 11.06
N PRO A 402 30.11 -18.93 10.62
CA PRO A 402 30.47 -20.30 10.32
C PRO A 402 30.47 -21.11 11.61
N VAL A 403 29.55 -22.06 11.70
CA VAL A 403 29.56 -23.10 12.74
C VAL A 403 30.90 -23.85 12.64
N ARG A 404 31.68 -23.71 13.69
CA ARG A 404 32.88 -24.56 13.95
C ARG A 404 32.49 -25.81 14.71
#